data_27e37f2f4b828f07fb718c116227bc98
#
_entry.id   27e37f2f4b828f07fb718c116227bc98
#
_cell.length_a   1.000
_cell.length_b   1.000
_cell.length_c   1.000
_cell.angle_alpha   90.00
_cell.angle_beta   90.00
_cell.angle_gamma   90.00
#
_symmetry.space_group_name_H-M   'P 1'
#
loop_
_entity.id
_entity.type
_entity.pdbx_description
1 polymer ?
#
loop_
_entity_poly.entity_id
_entity_poly.type
_entity_poly.pdbx_seq_one_letter_code
_entity_poly.pdbx_strand_id
1 'polypeptide(L)'
;PEVPSAMPFPTDDQRDRPWLMRTYAGHSSAKSSNELYRRNLAKGQTGLSVAFDLPTQTGYDPDHELSRGEVGKVGVSIAHLGDMRSLFDQIPLAQMNTSMTINATAPWLLALYLGVAEEQGAPLDALQGTTQNDLIKEHLSRGTSLLPPKPSLRPTKAVILFTTQAVPHWTPTDDSPSHP
;
A
#
# COMPACT_ATOMS: atom_id res chain seq x y z
N PRO A 1 10.83 -35.03 23.70
CA PRO A 1 10.78 -33.75 23.02
C PRO A 1 10.05 -32.78 23.96
N GLU A 2 10.83 -31.86 24.52
CA GLU A 2 10.34 -30.83 25.40
C GLU A 2 9.42 -29.93 24.58
N VAL A 3 8.21 -29.73 25.07
CA VAL A 3 7.29 -28.69 24.55
C VAL A 3 7.99 -27.35 24.76
N PRO A 4 8.16 -26.51 23.73
CA PRO A 4 8.74 -25.19 23.92
C PRO A 4 7.94 -24.46 25.00
N SER A 5 8.64 -23.92 25.98
CA SER A 5 8.09 -23.03 27.00
C SER A 5 7.17 -22.02 26.31
N ALA A 6 5.94 -21.91 26.79
CA ALA A 6 4.93 -21.01 26.23
C ALA A 6 5.55 -19.65 25.97
N MET A 7 5.33 -19.10 24.76
CA MET A 7 5.72 -17.73 24.46
C MET A 7 5.18 -16.82 25.58
N PRO A 8 6.01 -15.92 26.11
CA PRO A 8 5.54 -15.04 27.17
C PRO A 8 4.30 -14.28 26.66
N PHE A 9 3.22 -14.40 27.41
CA PHE A 9 2.02 -13.60 27.11
C PHE A 9 2.41 -12.12 27.09
N PRO A 10 1.78 -11.31 26.20
CA PRO A 10 2.02 -9.87 26.16
C PRO A 10 1.85 -9.26 27.54
N THR A 11 2.77 -8.38 27.94
CA THR A 11 2.62 -7.58 29.15
C THR A 11 1.39 -6.68 29.05
N ASP A 12 0.87 -6.17 30.17
CA ASP A 12 -0.34 -5.34 30.19
C ASP A 12 -0.26 -4.14 29.24
N ASP A 13 0.90 -3.51 29.10
CA ASP A 13 1.17 -2.44 28.11
C ASP A 13 1.00 -2.88 26.65
N GLN A 14 1.15 -4.16 26.36
CA GLN A 14 0.96 -4.71 25.02
C GLN A 14 -0.48 -5.14 24.76
N ARG A 15 -1.26 -5.40 25.82
CA ARG A 15 -2.69 -5.75 25.71
C ARG A 15 -3.56 -4.57 25.32
N ASP A 16 -3.16 -3.37 25.69
CA ASP A 16 -3.87 -2.13 25.34
C ASP A 16 -3.61 -1.69 23.88
N ARG A 17 -2.66 -2.33 23.18
CA ARG A 17 -2.43 -2.08 21.76
C ARG A 17 -3.15 -3.15 20.93
N PRO A 18 -4.23 -2.79 20.24
CA PRO A 18 -4.93 -3.75 19.39
C PRO A 18 -3.98 -4.25 18.29
N TRP A 19 -4.15 -5.49 17.90
CA TRP A 19 -3.45 -6.02 16.73
C TRP A 19 -3.77 -5.17 15.51
N LEU A 20 -2.79 -5.07 14.61
CA LEU A 20 -2.98 -4.39 13.35
C LEU A 20 -3.89 -5.24 12.46
N MET A 21 -5.16 -4.86 12.41
CA MET A 21 -6.17 -5.51 11.59
C MET A 21 -6.36 -4.73 10.30
N ARG A 22 -6.06 -5.37 9.18
CA ARG A 22 -6.22 -4.82 7.84
C ARG A 22 -7.09 -5.75 7.01
N THR A 23 -8.01 -5.19 6.24
CA THR A 23 -8.70 -5.90 5.17
C THR A 23 -8.14 -5.43 3.84
N TYR A 24 -7.70 -6.35 3.00
CA TYR A 24 -7.31 -6.05 1.63
C TYR A 24 -8.55 -5.64 0.85
N ALA A 25 -8.65 -4.39 0.48
CA ALA A 25 -9.84 -3.81 -0.11
C ALA A 25 -9.52 -2.66 -1.08
N GLY A 26 -10.37 -2.52 -2.07
CA GLY A 26 -10.35 -1.51 -3.10
C GLY A 26 -11.26 -1.94 -4.24
N HIS A 27 -12.07 -1.03 -4.74
CA HIS A 27 -12.98 -1.31 -5.86
C HIS A 27 -13.50 -0.03 -6.49
N SER A 28 -13.87 -0.10 -7.75
CA SER A 28 -14.53 1.00 -8.44
C SER A 28 -13.71 2.30 -8.38
N SER A 29 -14.24 3.35 -7.78
CA SER A 29 -13.60 4.65 -7.68
C SER A 29 -12.90 4.86 -6.33
N ALA A 30 -12.00 5.85 -6.27
CA ALA A 30 -11.37 6.29 -5.03
C ALA A 30 -12.40 6.66 -3.95
N LYS A 31 -13.48 7.35 -4.33
CA LYS A 31 -14.56 7.72 -3.42
C LYS A 31 -15.28 6.49 -2.83
N SER A 32 -15.65 5.52 -3.67
CA SER A 32 -16.33 4.30 -3.20
C SER A 32 -15.43 3.48 -2.27
N SER A 33 -14.14 3.41 -2.58
CA SER A 33 -13.14 2.74 -1.73
C SER A 33 -12.93 3.47 -0.41
N ASN A 34 -12.90 4.81 -0.41
CA ASN A 34 -12.84 5.63 0.80
C ASN A 34 -14.03 5.33 1.73
N GLU A 35 -15.25 5.32 1.19
CA GLU A 35 -16.46 5.00 1.97
C GLU A 35 -16.37 3.61 2.62
N LEU A 36 -15.79 2.63 1.91
CA LEU A 36 -15.55 1.29 2.45
C LEU A 36 -14.51 1.33 3.58
N TYR A 37 -13.38 2.01 3.38
CA TYR A 37 -12.32 2.12 4.38
C TYR A 37 -12.82 2.78 5.66
N ARG A 38 -13.49 3.91 5.56
CA ARG A 38 -14.07 4.62 6.71
C ARG A 38 -15.07 3.76 7.47
N ARG A 39 -15.89 3.02 6.76
CA ARG A 39 -16.85 2.07 7.35
C ARG A 39 -16.15 0.92 8.09
N ASN A 40 -15.05 0.40 7.57
CA ASN A 40 -14.26 -0.64 8.20
C ASN A 40 -13.52 -0.12 9.44
N LEU A 41 -12.94 1.09 9.34
CA LEU A 41 -12.30 1.75 10.48
C LEU A 41 -13.29 2.01 11.62
N ALA A 42 -14.51 2.46 11.31
CA ALA A 42 -15.58 2.64 12.29
C ALA A 42 -16.02 1.32 12.98
N LYS A 43 -15.74 0.17 12.34
CA LYS A 43 -16.00 -1.17 12.93
C LYS A 43 -14.81 -1.75 13.70
N GLY A 44 -13.74 -0.96 13.90
CA GLY A 44 -12.59 -1.36 14.71
C GLY A 44 -11.39 -1.88 13.92
N GLN A 45 -11.36 -1.74 12.59
CA GLN A 45 -10.15 -1.99 11.81
C GLN A 45 -9.09 -0.95 12.21
N THR A 46 -7.83 -1.37 12.34
CA THR A 46 -6.75 -0.53 12.87
C THR A 46 -5.71 -0.13 11.83
N GLY A 47 -5.85 -0.58 10.60
CA GLY A 47 -4.97 -0.23 9.48
C GLY A 47 -5.66 -0.46 8.15
N LEU A 48 -5.00 -0.09 7.07
CA LEU A 48 -5.51 -0.19 5.70
C LEU A 48 -4.63 -1.10 4.86
N SER A 49 -5.24 -1.85 3.95
CA SER A 49 -4.54 -2.58 2.90
C SER A 49 -5.23 -2.29 1.58
N VAL A 50 -4.53 -1.52 0.73
CA VAL A 50 -5.10 -0.99 -0.51
C VAL A 50 -4.91 -1.97 -1.66
N ALA A 51 -6.02 -2.36 -2.27
CA ALA A 51 -6.04 -3.09 -3.54
C ALA A 51 -6.18 -2.11 -4.70
N PHE A 52 -5.19 -2.07 -5.58
CA PHE A 52 -5.22 -1.26 -6.80
C PHE A 52 -5.69 -2.08 -8.00
N ASP A 53 -6.37 -1.43 -8.94
CA ASP A 53 -6.81 -2.07 -10.17
C ASP A 53 -5.65 -2.37 -11.14
N LEU A 54 -5.92 -3.14 -12.17
CA LEU A 54 -4.90 -3.56 -13.12
C LEU A 54 -4.27 -2.40 -13.89
N PRO A 55 -5.01 -1.40 -14.39
CA PRO A 55 -4.40 -0.21 -15.01
C PRO A 55 -3.42 0.50 -14.08
N THR A 56 -3.79 0.75 -12.83
CA THR A 56 -2.90 1.37 -11.82
C THR A 56 -1.65 0.53 -11.58
N GLN A 57 -1.77 -0.81 -11.54
CA GLN A 57 -0.63 -1.71 -11.36
C GLN A 57 0.33 -1.71 -12.55
N THR A 58 -0.20 -1.58 -13.76
CA THR A 58 0.56 -1.63 -15.01
C THR A 58 0.98 -0.26 -15.53
N GLY A 59 0.59 0.83 -14.86
CA GLY A 59 0.96 2.19 -15.21
C GLY A 59 0.21 2.77 -16.40
N TYR A 60 -0.97 2.27 -16.70
CA TYR A 60 -1.87 2.84 -17.69
C TYR A 60 -2.87 3.81 -17.07
N ASP A 61 -3.16 4.89 -17.76
CA ASP A 61 -4.24 5.79 -17.41
C ASP A 61 -5.61 5.09 -17.60
N PRO A 62 -6.65 5.47 -16.84
CA PRO A 62 -7.97 4.85 -16.93
C PRO A 62 -8.65 4.97 -18.30
N ASP A 63 -8.30 5.99 -19.07
CA ASP A 63 -8.82 6.25 -20.43
C ASP A 63 -7.99 5.57 -21.53
N HIS A 64 -6.90 4.92 -21.17
CA HIS A 64 -6.08 4.18 -22.12
C HIS A 64 -6.87 2.99 -22.71
N GLU A 65 -6.64 2.68 -23.99
CA GLU A 65 -7.35 1.62 -24.69
C GLU A 65 -7.26 0.25 -23.98
N LEU A 66 -6.06 -0.08 -23.47
CA LEU A 66 -5.82 -1.34 -22.74
C LEU A 66 -6.45 -1.38 -21.35
N SER A 67 -6.91 -0.26 -20.82
CA SER A 67 -7.58 -0.18 -19.53
C SER A 67 -9.06 -0.51 -19.60
N ARG A 68 -9.62 -0.58 -20.83
CA ARG A 68 -11.05 -0.78 -21.03
C ARG A 68 -11.56 -2.06 -20.38
N GLY A 69 -12.51 -1.93 -19.47
CA GLY A 69 -13.12 -3.06 -18.76
C GLY A 69 -12.34 -3.56 -17.53
N GLU A 70 -11.19 -2.96 -17.23
CA GLU A 70 -10.39 -3.32 -16.04
C GLU A 70 -10.37 -2.22 -14.97
N VAL A 71 -10.77 -0.98 -15.33
CA VAL A 71 -10.79 0.16 -14.39
C VAL A 71 -11.75 -0.13 -13.23
N GLY A 72 -11.22 -0.10 -12.02
CA GLY A 72 -11.98 -0.30 -10.78
C GLY A 72 -12.50 -1.71 -10.55
N LYS A 73 -12.11 -2.71 -11.35
CA LYS A 73 -12.68 -4.07 -11.32
C LYS A 73 -12.11 -4.94 -10.18
N VAL A 74 -10.79 -4.99 -10.03
CA VAL A 74 -10.12 -5.82 -9.01
C VAL A 74 -9.44 -4.99 -7.94
N GLY A 75 -9.66 -3.70 -7.94
CA GLY A 75 -9.05 -2.74 -7.02
C GLY A 75 -9.52 -1.33 -7.33
N VAL A 76 -8.99 -0.36 -6.62
CA VAL A 76 -9.26 1.06 -6.86
C VAL A 76 -8.36 1.61 -7.96
N SER A 77 -8.94 2.41 -8.85
CA SER A 77 -8.20 3.15 -9.88
C SER A 77 -7.63 4.44 -9.29
N ILE A 78 -6.31 4.62 -9.40
CA ILE A 78 -5.59 5.82 -8.97
C ILE A 78 -4.67 6.28 -10.11
N ALA A 79 -5.05 7.38 -10.74
CA ALA A 79 -4.28 7.96 -11.84
C ALA A 79 -3.49 9.21 -11.43
N HIS A 80 -3.98 9.96 -10.45
CA HIS A 80 -3.38 11.24 -10.07
C HIS A 80 -3.61 11.57 -8.59
N LEU A 81 -3.00 12.67 -8.13
CA LEU A 81 -3.09 13.11 -6.73
C LEU A 81 -4.52 13.36 -6.26
N GLY A 82 -5.42 13.81 -7.15
CA GLY A 82 -6.84 14.00 -6.83
C GLY A 82 -7.55 12.71 -6.43
N ASP A 83 -7.24 11.60 -7.09
CA ASP A 83 -7.77 10.28 -6.72
C ASP A 83 -7.23 9.84 -5.36
N MET A 84 -5.93 10.03 -5.13
CA MET A 84 -5.30 9.69 -3.86
C MET A 84 -5.89 10.52 -2.70
N ARG A 85 -6.15 11.82 -2.91
CA ARG A 85 -6.88 12.66 -1.94
C ARG A 85 -8.27 12.09 -1.63
N SER A 86 -9.01 11.73 -2.68
CA SER A 86 -10.35 11.17 -2.55
C SER A 86 -10.33 9.83 -1.81
N LEU A 87 -9.29 9.00 -2.06
CA LEU A 87 -9.12 7.71 -1.40
C LEU A 87 -8.90 7.85 0.10
N PHE A 88 -8.13 8.83 0.53
CA PHE A 88 -7.78 9.06 1.94
C PHE A 88 -8.52 10.26 2.57
N ASP A 89 -9.59 10.72 1.94
CA ASP A 89 -10.41 11.79 2.52
C ASP A 89 -10.93 11.41 3.91
N GLN A 90 -10.73 12.29 4.89
CA GLN A 90 -11.11 12.10 6.30
C GLN A 90 -10.46 10.87 6.98
N ILE A 91 -9.35 10.37 6.44
CA ILE A 91 -8.54 9.31 7.06
C ILE A 91 -7.20 9.92 7.49
N PRO A 92 -6.91 10.01 8.80
CA PRO A 92 -5.70 10.65 9.30
C PRO A 92 -4.47 9.76 9.05
N LEU A 93 -3.67 10.06 8.04
CA LEU A 93 -2.53 9.22 7.60
C LEU A 93 -1.45 9.09 8.68
N ALA A 94 -1.23 10.12 9.50
CA ALA A 94 -0.28 10.06 10.62
C ALA A 94 -0.65 9.01 11.71
N GLN A 95 -1.91 8.56 11.73
CA GLN A 95 -2.42 7.59 12.71
C GLN A 95 -2.72 6.23 12.10
N MET A 96 -2.60 6.11 10.78
CA MET A 96 -2.96 4.88 10.06
C MET A 96 -1.73 4.13 9.58
N ASN A 97 -1.71 2.82 9.83
CA ASN A 97 -0.77 1.96 9.15
C ASN A 97 -1.38 1.55 7.79
N THR A 98 -0.71 1.95 6.70
CA THR A 98 -1.22 1.75 5.34
C THR A 98 -0.32 0.78 4.56
N SER A 99 -0.87 -0.35 4.15
CA SER A 99 -0.21 -1.28 3.23
C SER A 99 -0.68 -1.03 1.80
N MET A 100 0.25 -0.90 0.88
CA MET A 100 -0.02 -0.79 -0.55
C MET A 100 0.53 -2.02 -1.27
N THR A 101 -0.38 -2.88 -1.74
CA THR A 101 -0.01 -4.08 -2.52
C THR A 101 0.25 -3.66 -3.97
N ILE A 102 1.44 -3.11 -4.18
CA ILE A 102 1.84 -2.54 -5.47
C ILE A 102 3.34 -2.74 -5.71
N ASN A 103 3.71 -3.01 -6.96
CA ASN A 103 5.07 -3.33 -7.36
C ASN A 103 5.62 -2.32 -8.39
N ALA A 104 5.34 -2.51 -9.66
CA ALA A 104 5.94 -1.72 -10.72
C ALA A 104 5.71 -0.20 -10.60
N THR A 105 4.52 0.20 -10.16
CA THR A 105 4.13 1.60 -9.95
C THR A 105 4.26 2.07 -8.49
N ALA A 106 4.87 1.27 -7.61
CA ALA A 106 5.05 1.60 -6.20
C ALA A 106 5.68 2.98 -5.95
N PRO A 107 6.75 3.40 -6.66
CA PRO A 107 7.33 4.73 -6.47
C PRO A 107 6.36 5.86 -6.74
N TRP A 108 5.53 5.71 -7.78
CA TRP A 108 4.51 6.66 -8.16
C TRP A 108 3.42 6.79 -7.10
N LEU A 109 2.85 5.66 -6.69
CA LEU A 109 1.77 5.65 -5.70
C LEU A 109 2.25 6.08 -4.32
N LEU A 110 3.47 5.72 -3.93
CA LEU A 110 4.08 6.23 -2.71
C LEU A 110 4.23 7.75 -2.76
N ALA A 111 4.70 8.31 -3.87
CA ALA A 111 4.81 9.76 -4.02
C ALA A 111 3.46 10.47 -3.90
N LEU A 112 2.40 9.93 -4.51
CA LEU A 112 1.05 10.46 -4.36
C LEU A 112 0.54 10.37 -2.91
N TYR A 113 0.81 9.26 -2.22
CA TYR A 113 0.46 9.07 -0.81
C TYR A 113 1.17 10.09 0.10
N LEU A 114 2.46 10.29 -0.11
CA LEU A 114 3.24 11.28 0.63
C LEU A 114 2.76 12.70 0.37
N GLY A 115 2.36 13.01 -0.88
CA GLY A 115 1.76 14.30 -1.21
C GLY A 115 0.46 14.57 -0.45
N VAL A 116 -0.41 13.55 -0.32
CA VAL A 116 -1.63 13.66 0.51
C VAL A 116 -1.29 13.79 2.00
N ALA A 117 -0.29 13.08 2.48
CA ALA A 117 0.17 13.17 3.86
C ALA A 117 0.68 14.58 4.19
N GLU A 118 1.46 15.18 3.29
CA GLU A 118 1.93 16.56 3.39
C GLU A 118 0.77 17.56 3.44
N GLU A 119 -0.23 17.41 2.57
CA GLU A 119 -1.44 18.23 2.58
C GLU A 119 -2.25 18.11 3.88
N GLN A 120 -2.22 16.95 4.52
CA GLN A 120 -2.84 16.72 5.84
C GLN A 120 -1.98 17.25 6.99
N GLY A 121 -0.77 17.75 6.73
CA GLY A 121 0.19 18.15 7.77
C GLY A 121 0.76 16.98 8.57
N ALA A 122 0.72 15.75 8.02
CA ALA A 122 1.30 14.57 8.64
C ALA A 122 2.81 14.58 8.47
N PRO A 123 3.61 14.58 9.56
CA PRO A 123 5.05 14.51 9.44
C PRO A 123 5.49 13.13 8.93
N LEU A 124 6.54 13.10 8.11
CA LEU A 124 7.00 11.87 7.45
C LEU A 124 7.41 10.77 8.45
N ASP A 125 7.94 11.14 9.60
CA ASP A 125 8.33 10.22 10.67
C ASP A 125 7.14 9.61 11.43
N ALA A 126 5.93 10.17 11.30
CA ALA A 126 4.71 9.59 11.85
C ALA A 126 4.06 8.57 10.89
N LEU A 127 4.43 8.57 9.60
CA LEU A 127 3.82 7.69 8.61
C LEU A 127 4.28 6.24 8.80
N GLN A 128 3.32 5.33 8.86
CA GLN A 128 3.55 3.90 9.03
C GLN A 128 2.91 3.13 7.88
N GLY A 129 3.63 2.18 7.33
CA GLY A 129 3.06 1.39 6.26
C GLY A 129 4.08 0.54 5.51
N THR A 130 3.64 0.02 4.39
CA THR A 130 4.50 -0.78 3.52
C THR A 130 4.08 -0.63 2.05
N THR A 131 5.06 -0.67 1.17
CA THR A 131 4.88 -0.93 -0.25
C THR A 131 5.47 -2.29 -0.58
N GLN A 132 4.78 -3.11 -1.36
CA GLN A 132 5.28 -4.43 -1.73
C GLN A 132 6.56 -4.31 -2.56
N ASN A 133 6.56 -3.52 -3.63
CA ASN A 133 7.74 -3.15 -4.42
C ASN A 133 8.62 -4.37 -4.85
N ASP A 134 7.99 -5.52 -5.08
CA ASP A 134 8.61 -6.79 -5.42
C ASP A 134 8.69 -6.96 -6.95
N LEU A 135 9.84 -6.61 -7.51
CA LEU A 135 10.09 -6.72 -8.96
C LEU A 135 10.25 -8.16 -9.42
N ILE A 136 10.79 -9.03 -8.59
CA ILE A 136 11.04 -10.43 -8.95
C ILE A 136 9.72 -11.12 -9.22
N LYS A 137 8.76 -10.94 -8.35
CA LYS A 137 7.40 -11.45 -8.49
C LYS A 137 6.72 -10.93 -9.77
N GLU A 138 6.88 -9.66 -10.09
CA GLU A 138 6.30 -9.09 -11.32
C GLU A 138 6.87 -9.75 -12.57
N HIS A 139 8.18 -9.95 -12.63
CA HIS A 139 8.81 -10.54 -13.80
C HIS A 139 8.60 -12.05 -13.92
N LEU A 140 8.55 -12.77 -12.79
CA LEU A 140 8.46 -14.23 -12.80
C LEU A 140 7.03 -14.77 -12.86
N SER A 141 6.07 -14.10 -12.23
CA SER A 141 4.74 -14.68 -12.06
C SER A 141 3.57 -13.86 -12.56
N ARG A 142 3.66 -12.51 -12.53
CA ARG A 142 2.49 -11.67 -12.85
C ARG A 142 2.50 -11.08 -14.25
N GLY A 143 3.65 -10.82 -14.84
CA GLY A 143 3.77 -10.19 -16.15
C GLY A 143 3.28 -8.73 -16.19
N THR A 144 3.13 -8.07 -15.04
CA THR A 144 2.68 -6.67 -14.92
C THR A 144 3.85 -5.70 -14.79
N SER A 145 5.01 -6.07 -15.27
CA SER A 145 6.21 -5.24 -15.23
C SER A 145 6.08 -4.04 -16.18
N LEU A 146 6.29 -2.84 -15.66
CA LEU A 146 6.27 -1.60 -16.44
C LEU A 146 7.56 -1.40 -17.26
N LEU A 147 8.69 -1.81 -16.73
CA LEU A 147 10.02 -1.63 -17.30
C LEU A 147 10.75 -2.98 -17.38
N PRO A 148 11.70 -3.14 -18.29
CA PRO A 148 12.60 -4.29 -18.29
C PRO A 148 13.34 -4.46 -16.95
N PRO A 149 13.84 -5.67 -16.58
CA PRO A 149 14.39 -5.96 -15.25
C PRO A 149 15.45 -4.95 -14.78
N LYS A 150 16.42 -4.63 -15.63
CA LYS A 150 17.54 -3.73 -15.27
C LYS A 150 17.09 -2.28 -14.97
N PRO A 151 16.30 -1.62 -15.84
CA PRO A 151 15.70 -0.31 -15.53
C PRO A 151 14.81 -0.30 -14.29
N SER A 152 14.04 -1.37 -14.03
CA SER A 152 13.15 -1.48 -12.87
C SER A 152 13.86 -1.39 -11.52
N LEU A 153 15.12 -1.77 -11.45
CA LEU A 153 15.92 -1.67 -10.22
C LEU A 153 16.14 -0.22 -9.75
N ARG A 154 16.13 0.75 -10.66
CA ARG A 154 16.37 2.16 -10.29
C ARG A 154 15.25 2.73 -9.41
N PRO A 155 13.97 2.68 -9.82
CA PRO A 155 12.88 3.15 -8.99
C PRO A 155 12.74 2.37 -7.68
N THR A 156 12.93 1.05 -7.69
CA THR A 156 12.94 0.24 -6.47
C THR A 156 14.00 0.71 -5.47
N LYS A 157 15.24 0.88 -5.95
CA LYS A 157 16.34 1.42 -5.14
C LYS A 157 16.02 2.81 -4.60
N ALA A 158 15.41 3.68 -5.42
CA ALA A 158 15.04 5.03 -5.01
C ALA A 158 14.01 5.01 -3.87
N VAL A 159 13.00 4.15 -3.93
CA VAL A 159 12.02 3.96 -2.83
C VAL A 159 12.73 3.53 -1.56
N ILE A 160 13.59 2.50 -1.62
CA ILE A 160 14.32 2.01 -0.44
C ILE A 160 15.17 3.12 0.18
N LEU A 161 15.98 3.81 -0.62
CA LEU A 161 16.84 4.88 -0.12
C LEU A 161 16.05 6.03 0.50
N PHE A 162 15.01 6.47 -0.18
CA PHE A 162 14.17 7.57 0.29
C PHE A 162 13.47 7.21 1.61
N THR A 163 12.79 6.07 1.67
CA THR A 163 12.03 5.68 2.86
C THR A 163 12.94 5.43 4.06
N THR A 164 14.09 4.80 3.85
CA THR A 164 15.08 4.59 4.93
C THR A 164 15.59 5.90 5.54
N GLN A 165 15.65 6.96 4.75
CA GLN A 165 16.15 8.27 5.21
C GLN A 165 15.05 9.18 5.74
N ALA A 166 13.87 9.18 5.12
CA ALA A 166 12.84 10.18 5.35
C ALA A 166 11.58 9.64 6.03
N VAL A 167 11.30 8.34 5.95
CA VAL A 167 10.08 7.73 6.49
C VAL A 167 10.43 6.48 7.31
N PRO A 168 10.99 6.63 8.51
CA PRO A 168 11.66 5.54 9.24
C PRO A 168 10.74 4.37 9.64
N HIS A 169 9.43 4.58 9.66
CA HIS A 169 8.43 3.55 9.98
C HIS A 169 7.75 2.94 8.74
N TRP A 170 8.34 3.16 7.56
CA TRP A 170 7.86 2.60 6.31
C TRP A 170 8.71 1.41 5.86
N THR A 171 8.06 0.27 5.61
CA THR A 171 8.71 -0.91 5.03
C THR A 171 8.71 -0.77 3.50
N PRO A 172 9.87 -0.53 2.87
CA PRO A 172 9.95 -0.20 1.44
C PRO A 172 9.76 -1.38 0.50
N THR A 173 9.94 -2.59 1.01
CA THR A 173 9.77 -3.85 0.25
C THR A 173 9.14 -4.88 1.16
N ASP A 174 8.23 -5.66 0.61
CA ASP A 174 7.64 -6.82 1.28
C ASP A 174 7.79 -8.00 0.32
N ASP A 175 8.89 -8.72 0.50
CA ASP A 175 9.16 -9.93 -0.26
C ASP A 175 8.24 -11.05 0.25
N SER A 176 7.02 -11.06 -0.26
CA SER A 176 6.15 -12.23 -0.07
C SER A 176 6.84 -13.42 -0.73
N PRO A 177 7.22 -14.47 0.01
CA PRO A 177 7.73 -15.65 -0.63
C PRO A 177 6.72 -16.13 -1.66
N SER A 178 7.14 -16.22 -2.91
CA SER A 178 6.36 -16.88 -3.96
C SER A 178 6.17 -18.30 -3.48
N HIS A 179 4.99 -18.65 -3.05
CA HIS A 179 4.67 -20.03 -2.77
C HIS A 179 4.85 -20.83 -4.06
N PRO A 180 5.59 -21.95 -4.02
CA PRO A 180 5.74 -22.83 -5.16
C PRO A 180 4.40 -23.39 -5.61
#